data_01a404f77835af4218d5ec76b50c1f3d
#
_entry.id   01a404f77835af4218d5ec76b50c1f3d
#
_cell.length_a   1.000
_cell.length_b   1.000
_cell.length_c   1.000
_cell.angle_alpha   90.00
_cell.angle_beta   90.00
_cell.angle_gamma   90.00
#
_symmetry.space_group_name_H-M   'P 1'
#
loop_
_entity.id
_entity.type
_entity.pdbx_description
1 polymer ?
#
loop_
_entity_poly.entity_id
_entity_poly.type
_entity_poly.pdbx_seq_one_letter_code
_entity_poly.pdbx_strand_id
1 'polypeptide(L)'
;GIDMAKFKLFQIHLSDAEIDLINAEGHDAVHKQSLKLDMNLRKNDTGMIAADAFRRGYYTHVSNITADTLEGVFTVGNMGPEENIERLAPMYSCSVGDIVEDETGYQKVVANFGFAEVNYHNTGVQYEP
;
A
#
# COMPACT_ATOMS: atom_id res chain seq x y z
N GLY A 1 -12.54 24.35 13.33
CA GLY A 1 -12.77 23.57 12.15
C GLY A 1 -12.19 22.16 12.30
N ILE A 2 -12.49 21.35 11.36
CA ILE A 2 -11.93 20.00 11.32
C ILE A 2 -10.50 20.08 10.84
N ASP A 3 -9.59 19.51 11.61
CA ASP A 3 -8.19 19.48 11.22
C ASP A 3 -7.98 18.43 10.16
N MET A 4 -7.66 18.89 8.97
CA MET A 4 -7.30 18.00 7.89
C MET A 4 -5.80 17.76 7.94
N ALA A 5 -5.39 16.53 7.67
CA ALA A 5 -4.00 16.13 7.62
C ALA A 5 -3.65 15.63 6.23
N LYS A 6 -2.37 15.65 5.90
CA LYS A 6 -1.87 15.06 4.67
C LYS A 6 -1.32 13.68 4.98
N PHE A 7 -1.75 12.73 4.17
CA PHE A 7 -1.28 11.35 4.25
C PHE A 7 -0.58 11.00 2.95
N LYS A 8 0.50 10.27 3.05
CA LYS A 8 1.16 9.71 1.87
C LYS A 8 0.52 8.37 1.56
N LEU A 9 0.17 8.16 0.29
CA LEU A 9 -0.34 6.88 -0.19
C LEU A 9 0.75 6.20 -1.00
N PHE A 10 1.05 4.95 -0.63
CA PHE A 10 2.01 4.11 -1.34
C PHE A 10 1.29 2.90 -1.91
N GLN A 11 1.60 2.59 -3.15
CA GLN A 11 1.03 1.42 -3.84
C GLN A 11 2.14 0.59 -4.46
N ILE A 12 1.90 -0.71 -4.60
CA ILE A 12 2.79 -1.59 -5.34
C ILE A 12 2.40 -1.49 -6.81
N HIS A 13 3.30 -0.93 -7.62
CA HIS A 13 3.11 -0.78 -9.06
C HIS A 13 3.92 -1.82 -9.80
N LEU A 14 3.35 -2.32 -10.88
CA LEU A 14 4.04 -3.21 -11.80
C LEU A 14 4.41 -2.45 -13.06
N SER A 15 5.64 -2.61 -13.52
CA SER A 15 6.05 -2.08 -14.81
C SER A 15 5.44 -2.90 -15.94
N ASP A 16 5.46 -2.37 -17.14
CA ASP A 16 4.97 -3.12 -18.31
C ASP A 16 5.74 -4.43 -18.50
N ALA A 17 7.05 -4.41 -18.29
CA ALA A 17 7.88 -5.61 -18.38
C ALA A 17 7.48 -6.64 -17.32
N GLU A 18 7.17 -6.18 -16.09
CA GLU A 18 6.72 -7.07 -15.03
C GLU A 18 5.36 -7.68 -15.34
N ILE A 19 4.45 -6.88 -15.90
CA ILE A 19 3.12 -7.38 -16.32
C ILE A 19 3.29 -8.43 -17.42
N ASP A 20 4.15 -8.17 -18.40
CA ASP A 20 4.41 -9.13 -19.48
C ASP A 20 4.96 -10.43 -18.94
N LEU A 21 5.88 -10.34 -17.98
CA LEU A 21 6.47 -11.53 -17.35
C LEU A 21 5.43 -12.35 -16.59
N ILE A 22 4.55 -11.67 -15.84
CA ILE A 22 3.46 -12.34 -15.12
C ILE A 22 2.53 -13.05 -16.10
N ASN A 23 2.19 -12.37 -17.20
CA ASN A 23 1.30 -12.96 -18.20
C ASN A 23 1.93 -14.18 -18.89
N ALA A 24 3.24 -14.18 -19.05
CA ALA A 24 3.96 -15.29 -19.70
C ALA A 24 4.24 -16.45 -18.74
N GLU A 25 4.59 -16.16 -17.48
CA GLU A 25 5.13 -17.16 -16.56
C GLU A 25 4.35 -17.30 -15.26
N GLY A 26 3.35 -16.47 -15.01
CA GLY A 26 2.53 -16.55 -13.80
C GLY A 26 2.94 -15.54 -12.74
N HIS A 27 2.12 -15.44 -11.69
CA HIS A 27 2.27 -14.41 -10.66
C HIS A 27 3.55 -14.55 -9.85
N ASP A 28 4.08 -15.76 -9.71
CA ASP A 28 5.29 -15.99 -8.92
C ASP A 28 6.57 -15.51 -9.61
N ALA A 29 6.49 -15.17 -10.89
CA ALA A 29 7.65 -14.69 -11.64
C ALA A 29 8.13 -13.32 -11.17
N VAL A 30 7.26 -12.54 -10.52
CA VAL A 30 7.58 -11.20 -10.00
C VAL A 30 7.31 -11.19 -8.51
N HIS A 31 8.36 -11.04 -7.71
CA HIS A 31 8.26 -11.16 -6.25
C HIS A 31 7.30 -10.12 -5.65
N LYS A 32 7.32 -8.87 -6.14
CA LYS A 32 6.40 -7.85 -5.61
C LYS A 32 4.94 -8.22 -5.84
N GLN A 33 4.62 -8.91 -6.93
CA GLN A 33 3.27 -9.39 -7.20
C GLN A 33 2.89 -10.51 -6.22
N SER A 34 3.83 -11.42 -5.93
CA SER A 34 3.60 -12.47 -4.93
C SER A 34 3.26 -11.88 -3.57
N LEU A 35 4.00 -10.86 -3.14
CA LEU A 35 3.73 -10.21 -1.86
C LEU A 35 2.39 -9.49 -1.85
N LYS A 36 2.04 -8.84 -2.95
CA LYS A 36 0.76 -8.17 -3.09
C LYS A 36 -0.40 -9.15 -2.96
N LEU A 37 -0.30 -10.30 -3.62
CA LEU A 37 -1.33 -11.35 -3.53
C LEU A 37 -1.39 -11.94 -2.12
N ASP A 38 -0.24 -12.15 -1.48
CA ASP A 38 -0.20 -12.69 -0.13
C ASP A 38 -0.91 -11.78 0.88
N MET A 39 -0.81 -10.48 0.71
CA MET A 39 -1.52 -9.54 1.58
C MET A 39 -3.04 -9.68 1.47
N ASN A 40 -3.53 -10.06 0.30
CA ASN A 40 -4.95 -10.35 0.11
C ASN A 40 -5.38 -11.68 0.74
N LEU A 41 -4.48 -12.65 0.77
CA LEU A 41 -4.79 -14.02 1.16
C LEU A 41 -4.44 -14.35 2.61
N ARG A 42 -3.40 -13.69 3.17
CA ARG A 42 -2.89 -13.99 4.51
C ARG A 42 -3.30 -12.90 5.48
N LYS A 43 -4.47 -13.04 6.05
CA LYS A 43 -5.12 -12.01 6.88
C LYS A 43 -4.29 -11.59 8.09
N ASN A 44 -3.51 -12.50 8.67
CA ASN A 44 -2.78 -12.23 9.91
C ASN A 44 -1.39 -11.65 9.70
N ASP A 45 -0.89 -11.69 8.46
CA ASP A 45 0.49 -11.31 8.15
C ASP A 45 0.59 -10.03 7.35
N THR A 46 -0.52 -9.35 7.09
CA THR A 46 -0.54 -8.19 6.19
C THR A 46 0.48 -7.14 6.57
N GLY A 47 0.55 -6.77 7.85
CA GLY A 47 1.49 -5.75 8.31
C GLY A 47 2.95 -6.15 8.16
N MET A 48 3.27 -7.42 8.36
CA MET A 48 4.62 -7.94 8.22
C MET A 48 5.02 -8.03 6.75
N ILE A 49 4.11 -8.47 5.90
CA ILE A 49 4.35 -8.54 4.45
C ILE A 49 4.57 -7.13 3.89
N ALA A 50 3.74 -6.18 4.31
CA ALA A 50 3.87 -4.79 3.89
C ALA A 50 5.23 -4.20 4.29
N ALA A 51 5.69 -4.47 5.51
CA ALA A 51 6.98 -4.01 5.97
C ALA A 51 8.11 -4.57 5.11
N ASP A 52 8.07 -5.85 4.79
CA ASP A 52 9.06 -6.49 3.93
C ASP A 52 9.06 -5.87 2.53
N ALA A 53 7.88 -5.71 1.94
CA ALA A 53 7.76 -5.12 0.60
C ALA A 53 8.24 -3.67 0.59
N PHE A 54 7.95 -2.90 1.63
CA PHE A 54 8.39 -1.51 1.72
C PHE A 54 9.92 -1.42 1.79
N ARG A 55 10.54 -2.25 2.61
CA ARG A 55 12.01 -2.28 2.71
C ARG A 55 12.69 -2.67 1.42
N ARG A 56 12.04 -3.50 0.61
CA ARG A 56 12.58 -3.92 -0.69
C ARG A 56 12.42 -2.86 -1.77
N GLY A 57 11.76 -1.74 -1.46
CA GLY A 57 11.53 -0.68 -2.43
C GLY A 57 10.43 -0.99 -3.42
N TYR A 58 9.51 -1.88 -3.07
CA TYR A 58 8.43 -2.31 -3.96
C TYR A 58 7.27 -1.33 -4.02
N TYR A 59 7.20 -0.40 -3.07
CA TYR A 59 6.13 0.60 -3.05
C TYR A 59 6.53 1.85 -3.78
N THR A 60 5.57 2.47 -4.43
CA THR A 60 5.71 3.78 -5.06
C THR A 60 4.84 4.78 -4.30
N HIS A 61 5.40 5.95 -3.97
CA HIS A 61 4.64 7.05 -3.39
C HIS A 61 3.81 7.67 -4.51
N VAL A 62 2.53 7.34 -4.56
CA VAL A 62 1.68 7.70 -5.69
C VAL A 62 0.91 8.99 -5.50
N SER A 63 0.63 9.37 -4.25
CA SER A 63 -0.12 10.59 -3.99
C SER A 63 0.01 11.04 -2.55
N ASN A 64 -0.36 12.30 -2.32
CA ASN A 64 -0.65 12.83 -1.00
C ASN A 64 -2.14 13.10 -0.94
N ILE A 65 -2.80 12.61 0.10
CA ILE A 65 -4.24 12.74 0.26
C ILE A 65 -4.54 13.53 1.50
N THR A 66 -5.37 14.57 1.34
CA THR A 66 -5.85 15.38 2.45
C THR A 66 -7.14 14.75 2.98
N ALA A 67 -7.14 14.40 4.25
CA ALA A 67 -8.28 13.78 4.91
C ALA A 67 -8.21 14.04 6.41
N ASP A 68 -9.31 13.81 7.11
CA ASP A 68 -9.34 13.96 8.56
C ASP A 68 -8.95 12.68 9.31
N THR A 69 -9.14 11.53 8.70
CA THR A 69 -8.85 10.23 9.31
C THR A 69 -8.25 9.28 8.28
N LEU A 70 -7.73 8.14 8.78
CA LEU A 70 -7.26 7.07 7.90
C LEU A 70 -8.39 6.53 7.02
N GLU A 71 -9.57 6.35 7.60
CA GLU A 71 -10.73 5.91 6.84
C GLU A 71 -11.09 6.92 5.77
N GLY A 72 -10.91 8.21 6.07
CA GLY A 72 -11.09 9.27 5.11
C GLY A 72 -10.16 9.18 3.93
N VAL A 73 -8.92 8.75 4.15
CA VAL A 73 -7.96 8.55 3.05
C VAL A 73 -8.47 7.51 2.06
N PHE A 74 -8.99 6.41 2.58
CA PHE A 74 -9.56 5.36 1.73
C PHE A 74 -10.74 5.90 0.90
N THR A 75 -11.62 6.64 1.54
CA THR A 75 -12.78 7.24 0.88
C THR A 75 -12.36 8.21 -0.21
N VAL A 76 -11.45 9.14 0.11
CA VAL A 76 -10.98 10.14 -0.86
C VAL A 76 -10.25 9.45 -2.01
N GLY A 77 -9.41 8.47 -1.71
CA GLY A 77 -8.64 7.76 -2.73
C GLY A 77 -9.52 6.99 -3.72
N ASN A 78 -10.71 6.58 -3.30
CA ASN A 78 -11.63 5.81 -4.15
C ASN A 78 -12.73 6.65 -4.77
N MET A 79 -13.17 7.70 -4.09
CA MET A 79 -14.37 8.44 -4.47
C MET A 79 -14.14 9.93 -4.64
N GLY A 80 -12.96 10.45 -4.30
CA GLY A 80 -12.70 11.87 -4.35
C GLY A 80 -13.16 12.59 -3.09
N PRO A 81 -13.16 13.90 -3.05
CA PRO A 81 -12.98 14.79 -4.22
C PRO A 81 -11.53 14.84 -4.71
N GLU A 82 -11.36 14.98 -6.01
CA GLU A 82 -10.03 15.03 -6.65
C GLU A 82 -9.15 16.16 -6.09
N GLU A 83 -9.72 17.26 -5.67
CA GLU A 83 -8.96 18.38 -5.11
C GLU A 83 -8.19 18.00 -3.84
N ASN A 84 -8.60 16.93 -3.17
CA ASN A 84 -7.91 16.41 -1.99
C ASN A 84 -6.83 15.39 -2.32
N ILE A 85 -6.61 15.11 -3.60
CA ILE A 85 -5.61 14.13 -4.05
C ILE A 85 -4.54 14.88 -4.85
N GLU A 86 -3.32 14.90 -4.33
CA GLU A 86 -2.15 15.39 -5.06
C GLU A 86 -1.46 14.18 -5.68
N ARG A 87 -1.65 13.99 -6.98
CA ARG A 87 -1.09 12.83 -7.68
C ARG A 87 0.37 13.08 -8.02
N LEU A 88 1.23 12.15 -7.65
CA LEU A 88 2.66 12.20 -7.91
C LEU A 88 3.07 11.18 -8.96
N ALA A 89 2.27 10.13 -9.13
CA ALA A 89 2.50 9.05 -10.08
C ALA A 89 1.14 8.46 -10.45
N PRO A 90 1.06 7.62 -11.48
CA PRO A 90 -0.18 6.90 -11.75
C PRO A 90 -0.62 6.13 -10.51
N MET A 91 -1.90 6.22 -10.15
CA MET A 91 -2.40 5.51 -8.99
C MET A 91 -3.70 4.78 -9.32
N TYR A 92 -3.90 3.68 -8.61
CA TYR A 92 -5.15 2.92 -8.64
C TYR A 92 -6.02 3.33 -7.47
N SER A 93 -7.26 2.88 -7.44
CA SER A 93 -8.11 2.99 -6.28
C SER A 93 -7.43 2.34 -5.07
N CYS A 94 -7.65 2.87 -3.87
CA CYS A 94 -7.09 2.30 -2.66
C CYS A 94 -7.62 0.88 -2.46
N SER A 95 -6.72 -0.03 -2.17
CA SER A 95 -7.07 -1.45 -2.02
C SER A 95 -6.14 -2.11 -1.01
N VAL A 96 -6.47 -3.37 -0.68
CA VAL A 96 -5.65 -4.18 0.24
C VAL A 96 -4.19 -4.18 -0.21
N GLY A 97 -3.31 -3.93 0.74
CA GLY A 97 -1.88 -3.87 0.49
C GLY A 97 -1.33 -2.46 0.32
N ASP A 98 -2.17 -1.46 0.13
CA ASP A 98 -1.71 -0.08 0.04
C ASP A 98 -1.28 0.43 1.42
N ILE A 99 -0.21 1.22 1.46
CA ILE A 99 0.28 1.80 2.71
C ILE A 99 -0.11 3.27 2.78
N VAL A 100 -0.61 3.67 3.93
CA VAL A 100 -0.91 5.06 4.26
C VAL A 100 0.04 5.50 5.38
N GLU A 101 0.74 6.61 5.17
CA GLU A 101 1.68 7.16 6.14
C GLU A 101 1.21 8.53 6.57
N ASP A 102 1.11 8.76 7.89
CA ASP A 102 0.72 10.06 8.41
C ASP A 102 1.92 11.02 8.50
N GLU A 103 1.66 12.24 8.98
CA GLU A 103 2.68 13.28 9.03
C GLU A 103 3.81 12.98 10.01
N THR A 104 3.60 12.05 10.94
CA THR A 104 4.64 11.62 11.89
C THR A 104 5.50 10.48 11.37
N GLY A 105 5.15 9.92 10.21
CA GLY A 105 5.85 8.77 9.64
C GLY A 105 5.25 7.43 10.04
N TYR A 106 4.15 7.45 10.80
CA TYR A 106 3.49 6.21 11.20
C TYR A 106 2.72 5.62 10.03
N GLN A 107 2.92 4.34 9.78
CA GLN A 107 2.37 3.65 8.61
C GLN A 107 1.33 2.61 8.99
N LYS A 108 0.25 2.57 8.22
CA LYS A 108 -0.71 1.48 8.27
C LYS A 108 -0.93 0.95 6.87
N VAL A 109 -1.28 -0.31 6.78
CA VAL A 109 -1.59 -0.97 5.51
C VAL A 109 -3.07 -1.30 5.45
N VAL A 110 -3.67 -1.11 4.29
CA VAL A 110 -5.06 -1.51 4.06
C VAL A 110 -5.13 -3.03 4.12
N ALA A 111 -5.94 -3.54 5.03
CA ALA A 111 -6.12 -4.97 5.23
C ALA A 111 -7.52 -5.41 4.74
N ASN A 112 -7.80 -6.70 4.83
CA ASN A 112 -9.12 -7.20 4.42
C ASN A 112 -10.25 -6.63 5.28
N PHE A 113 -9.94 -6.31 6.53
CA PHE A 113 -10.88 -5.66 7.44
C PHE A 113 -10.17 -4.47 8.08
N GLY A 114 -10.43 -3.25 7.57
CA GLY A 114 -9.83 -2.04 8.10
C GLY A 114 -8.35 -1.92 7.78
N PHE A 115 -7.58 -1.45 8.75
CA PHE A 115 -6.14 -1.20 8.60
C PHE A 115 -5.37 -2.01 9.61
N ALA A 116 -4.17 -2.45 9.22
CA ALA A 116 -3.21 -3.08 10.12
C ALA A 116 -1.95 -2.22 10.22
N GLU A 117 -1.25 -2.31 11.34
CA GLU A 117 0.03 -1.62 11.46
C GLU A 117 1.07 -2.29 10.56
N VAL A 118 1.88 -1.47 9.89
CA VAL A 118 3.04 -1.98 9.16
C VAL A 118 4.06 -2.38 10.22
N ASN A 119 4.36 -3.67 10.28
CA ASN A 119 5.07 -4.23 11.43
C ASN A 119 6.56 -4.40 11.13
N TYR A 120 7.35 -3.38 11.49
CA TYR A 120 8.80 -3.43 11.36
C TYR A 120 9.50 -4.09 12.55
N HIS A 121 8.77 -4.41 13.60
CA HIS A 121 9.34 -4.97 14.82
C HIS A 121 9.84 -6.41 14.63
N ASN A 122 9.35 -7.10 13.62
CA ASN A 122 9.80 -8.46 13.28
C ASN A 122 10.96 -8.44 12.30
N THR A 123 11.87 -7.47 12.46
CA THR A 123 12.95 -7.27 11.47
C THR A 123 13.93 -8.41 11.39
N GLY A 124 14.05 -9.22 12.43
CA GLY A 124 14.92 -10.38 12.43
C GLY A 124 14.28 -11.62 11.82
N VAL A 125 12.99 -11.57 11.54
CA VAL A 125 12.24 -12.66 10.95
C VAL A 125 11.91 -12.28 9.53
N GLN A 126 12.50 -12.97 8.59
CA GLN A 126 12.21 -12.72 7.18
C GLN A 126 10.93 -13.41 6.79
N TYR A 127 10.07 -12.67 6.11
CA TYR A 127 8.89 -13.25 5.52
C TYR A 127 9.31 -14.03 4.27
N GLU A 128 8.94 -15.30 4.23
CA GLU A 128 9.18 -16.17 3.08
C GLU A 128 7.83 -16.42 2.41
N PRO A 129 7.61 -15.83 1.22
CA PRO A 129 6.34 -16.02 0.51
C PRO A 129 6.13 -17.45 0.04
#